data_61e385f3a3cc6e877b529b36510ca0b5
#
_entry.id   61e385f3a3cc6e877b529b36510ca0b5
#
_cell.length_a   1.000
_cell.length_b   1.000
_cell.length_c   1.000
_cell.angle_alpha   90.00
_cell.angle_beta   90.00
_cell.angle_gamma   90.00
#
_symmetry.space_group_name_H-M   'P 1'
#
loop_
_entity.id
_entity.type
_entity.pdbx_description
1 polymer ?
#
loop_
_entity_poly.entity_id
_entity_poly.type
_entity_poly.pdbx_seq_one_letter_code
_entity_poly.pdbx_strand_id
1 'polypeptide(L)'
;MAGLDLPFTAVNIDADESYPAYLQAGDIPYYISRAKANAYAPNLTPGQLLITADTIVWLDGQMLGKPHDETEAAAMLRALSGKTHQVYTAVTFASITNEQSSMTNNQQSVSLETIVDCTDVTFAELTDDEIDYYISKYRPFDKAGAYGVQEWIGYIACTEMKGSYFNVMGFPVQKVYKMLKKYKKSA
;
A
#
# COMPACT_ATOMS: atom_id res chain seq x y z
N MET A 1 1.71 12.64 2.03
CA MET A 1 0.99 13.91 1.75
C MET A 1 1.78 15.12 2.26
N ALA A 2 2.27 15.10 3.50
CA ALA A 2 3.09 16.23 4.03
C ALA A 2 4.26 16.61 3.11
N GLY A 3 5.01 15.65 2.59
CA GLY A 3 6.10 15.92 1.63
C GLY A 3 5.67 16.47 0.26
N LEU A 4 4.37 16.63 0.00
CA LEU A 4 3.83 17.31 -1.18
C LEU A 4 3.29 18.70 -0.87
N ASP A 5 3.47 19.18 0.37
CA ASP A 5 2.96 20.48 0.87
C ASP A 5 1.44 20.63 0.67
N LEU A 6 0.71 19.50 0.77
CA LEU A 6 -0.74 19.48 0.66
C LEU A 6 -1.37 19.24 2.02
N PRO A 7 -2.38 20.05 2.41
CA PRO A 7 -3.13 19.82 3.62
C PRO A 7 -3.92 18.51 3.50
N PHE A 8 -3.95 17.74 4.59
CA PHE A 8 -4.73 16.50 4.67
C PHE A 8 -5.13 16.21 6.11
N THR A 9 -6.18 15.42 6.27
CA THR A 9 -6.60 14.88 7.55
C THR A 9 -6.47 13.36 7.48
N ALA A 10 -5.78 12.77 8.45
CA ALA A 10 -5.73 11.32 8.58
C ALA A 10 -7.01 10.82 9.26
N VAL A 11 -7.57 9.75 8.72
CA VAL A 11 -8.76 9.09 9.27
C VAL A 11 -8.47 7.61 9.48
N ASN A 12 -9.02 7.04 10.55
CA ASN A 12 -8.97 5.60 10.76
C ASN A 12 -10.14 4.96 10.02
N ILE A 13 -9.84 3.89 9.30
CA ILE A 13 -10.83 3.11 8.56
C ILE A 13 -10.77 1.68 9.08
N ASP A 14 -11.87 1.22 9.67
CA ASP A 14 -12.06 -0.18 9.99
C ASP A 14 -12.66 -0.84 8.74
N ALA A 15 -11.86 -1.63 8.05
CA ALA A 15 -12.26 -2.33 6.83
C ALA A 15 -11.80 -3.77 6.90
N ASP A 16 -12.63 -4.67 6.40
CA ASP A 16 -12.23 -6.05 6.18
C ASP A 16 -11.16 -6.10 5.08
N GLU A 17 -9.95 -6.56 5.44
CA GLU A 17 -8.82 -6.74 4.52
C GLU A 17 -8.79 -8.14 3.91
N SER A 18 -9.82 -8.96 4.11
CA SER A 18 -9.96 -10.25 3.43
C SER A 18 -10.14 -10.04 1.93
N TYR A 19 -9.62 -10.97 1.15
CA TYR A 19 -9.68 -10.92 -0.31
C TYR A 19 -9.92 -12.32 -0.90
N PRO A 20 -10.53 -12.43 -2.11
CA PRO A 20 -10.75 -13.71 -2.79
C PRO A 20 -9.42 -14.41 -3.07
N ALA A 21 -9.34 -15.71 -2.74
CA ALA A 21 -8.11 -16.51 -2.84
C ALA A 21 -7.55 -16.67 -4.27
N TYR A 22 -8.34 -16.34 -5.29
CA TYR A 22 -7.87 -16.37 -6.68
C TYR A 22 -7.10 -15.12 -7.12
N LEU A 23 -7.13 -14.04 -6.32
CA LEU A 23 -6.39 -12.82 -6.62
C LEU A 23 -4.88 -13.03 -6.43
N GLN A 24 -4.08 -12.40 -7.27
CA GLN A 24 -2.63 -12.52 -7.25
C GLN A 24 -1.95 -11.17 -7.40
N ALA A 25 -0.75 -11.08 -6.83
CA ALA A 25 0.14 -9.93 -7.02
C ALA A 25 -0.59 -8.58 -6.81
N GLY A 26 -0.52 -7.68 -7.80
CA GLY A 26 -1.10 -6.34 -7.73
C GLY A 26 -2.63 -6.28 -7.60
N ASP A 27 -3.36 -7.37 -7.91
CA ASP A 27 -4.82 -7.42 -7.76
C ASP A 27 -5.25 -7.45 -6.28
N ILE A 28 -4.40 -7.99 -5.40
CA ILE A 28 -4.67 -8.05 -3.97
C ILE A 28 -4.74 -6.64 -3.35
N PRO A 29 -3.68 -5.82 -3.40
CA PRO A 29 -3.73 -4.46 -2.84
C PRO A 29 -4.72 -3.57 -3.62
N TYR A 30 -4.94 -3.80 -4.92
CA TYR A 30 -6.01 -3.15 -5.68
C TYR A 30 -7.38 -3.38 -5.03
N TYR A 31 -7.70 -4.63 -4.72
CA TYR A 31 -8.96 -5.01 -4.08
C TYR A 31 -9.08 -4.41 -2.67
N ILE A 32 -8.05 -4.57 -1.83
CA ILE A 32 -8.07 -4.11 -0.43
C ILE A 32 -8.15 -2.58 -0.35
N SER A 33 -7.38 -1.85 -1.15
CA SER A 33 -7.44 -0.37 -1.13
C SER A 33 -8.84 0.15 -1.51
N ARG A 34 -9.53 -0.51 -2.44
CA ARG A 34 -10.91 -0.18 -2.82
C ARG A 34 -11.91 -0.57 -1.72
N ALA A 35 -11.72 -1.71 -1.05
CA ALA A 35 -12.54 -2.10 0.10
C ALA A 35 -12.45 -1.04 1.22
N LYS A 36 -11.23 -0.57 1.54
CA LYS A 36 -11.02 0.56 2.47
C LYS A 36 -11.75 1.83 2.03
N ALA A 37 -11.67 2.18 0.74
CA ALA A 37 -12.36 3.36 0.21
C ALA A 37 -13.88 3.22 0.33
N ASN A 38 -14.43 2.04 -0.01
CA ASN A 38 -15.87 1.77 0.09
C ASN A 38 -16.37 1.80 1.54
N ALA A 39 -15.58 1.29 2.49
CA ALA A 39 -15.94 1.32 3.92
C ALA A 39 -16.09 2.76 4.46
N TYR A 40 -15.26 3.68 3.97
CA TYR A 40 -15.33 5.09 4.37
C TYR A 40 -16.30 5.93 3.52
N ALA A 41 -16.67 5.48 2.33
CA ALA A 41 -17.48 6.24 1.37
C ALA A 41 -18.76 6.87 1.95
N PRO A 42 -19.50 6.23 2.88
CA PRO A 42 -20.68 6.83 3.51
C PRO A 42 -20.39 8.14 4.29
N ASN A 43 -19.13 8.35 4.67
CA ASN A 43 -18.69 9.53 5.43
C ASN A 43 -18.17 10.66 4.53
N LEU A 44 -18.08 10.43 3.20
CA LEU A 44 -17.61 11.45 2.28
C LEU A 44 -18.67 12.53 2.06
N THR A 45 -18.19 13.76 1.93
CA THR A 45 -19.02 14.91 1.54
C THR A 45 -18.52 15.51 0.23
N PRO A 46 -19.38 16.23 -0.53
CA PRO A 46 -18.95 16.90 -1.75
C PRO A 46 -17.72 17.80 -1.55
N GLY A 47 -16.79 17.77 -2.48
CA GLY A 47 -15.54 18.53 -2.42
C GLY A 47 -14.43 17.84 -1.63
N GLN A 48 -14.68 16.69 -1.00
CA GLN A 48 -13.64 15.88 -0.37
C GLN A 48 -13.08 14.85 -1.35
N LEU A 49 -11.77 14.59 -1.24
CA LEU A 49 -11.07 13.51 -1.90
C LEU A 49 -10.48 12.57 -0.84
N LEU A 50 -11.02 11.36 -0.75
CA LEU A 50 -10.45 10.30 0.08
C LEU A 50 -9.32 9.60 -0.69
N ILE A 51 -8.24 9.29 0.01
CA ILE A 51 -7.14 8.47 -0.51
C ILE A 51 -6.92 7.32 0.45
N THR A 52 -7.01 6.10 -0.06
CA THR A 52 -6.69 4.87 0.66
C THR A 52 -5.56 4.14 -0.05
N ALA A 53 -4.76 3.41 0.69
CA ALA A 53 -3.67 2.61 0.12
C ALA A 53 -3.59 1.25 0.79
N ASP A 54 -3.04 0.30 0.05
CA ASP A 54 -2.66 -1.00 0.57
C ASP A 54 -1.38 -1.47 -0.11
N THR A 55 -0.54 -2.21 0.65
CA THR A 55 0.78 -2.66 0.19
C THR A 55 1.00 -4.11 0.58
N ILE A 56 1.47 -4.89 -0.37
CA ILE A 56 1.87 -6.27 -0.15
C ILE A 56 3.31 -6.53 -0.62
N VAL A 57 3.94 -7.52 -0.02
CA VAL A 57 5.17 -8.14 -0.52
C VAL A 57 4.79 -9.45 -1.21
N TRP A 58 5.34 -9.68 -2.41
CA TRP A 58 5.07 -10.85 -3.23
C TRP A 58 6.37 -11.57 -3.55
N LEU A 59 6.47 -12.84 -3.15
CA LEU A 59 7.65 -13.68 -3.36
C LEU A 59 7.23 -15.05 -3.86
N ASP A 60 7.83 -15.51 -4.97
CA ASP A 60 7.66 -16.87 -5.51
C ASP A 60 6.18 -17.31 -5.65
N GLY A 61 5.29 -16.39 -6.05
CA GLY A 61 3.87 -16.67 -6.23
C GLY A 61 3.03 -16.60 -4.95
N GLN A 62 3.59 -16.11 -3.85
CA GLN A 62 2.91 -15.99 -2.55
C GLN A 62 2.98 -14.58 -1.96
N MET A 63 1.90 -14.18 -1.31
CA MET A 63 1.86 -12.94 -0.54
C MET A 63 2.50 -13.15 0.83
N LEU A 64 3.45 -12.29 1.18
CA LEU A 64 3.95 -12.14 2.54
C LEU A 64 3.23 -10.97 3.19
N GLY A 65 2.30 -11.28 4.09
CA GLY A 65 1.55 -10.30 4.86
C GLY A 65 2.34 -9.71 6.02
N LYS A 66 1.62 -9.18 7.02
CA LYS A 66 2.21 -8.76 8.29
C LYS A 66 2.42 -10.00 9.17
N PRO A 67 3.59 -10.18 9.78
CA PRO A 67 3.83 -11.33 10.66
C PRO A 67 3.07 -11.17 11.99
N HIS A 68 2.57 -12.27 12.51
CA HIS A 68 1.86 -12.29 13.79
C HIS A 68 2.81 -12.29 14.99
N ASP A 69 4.02 -12.83 14.83
CA ASP A 69 5.01 -12.98 15.88
C ASP A 69 6.45 -12.94 15.32
N GLU A 70 7.43 -13.06 16.24
CA GLU A 70 8.86 -13.05 15.91
C GLU A 70 9.26 -14.24 15.04
N THR A 71 8.62 -15.40 15.24
CA THR A 71 8.92 -16.63 14.48
C THR A 71 8.51 -16.47 13.02
N GLU A 72 7.32 -15.94 12.80
CA GLU A 72 6.82 -15.67 11.44
C GLU A 72 7.63 -14.57 10.76
N ALA A 73 7.98 -13.50 11.51
CA ALA A 73 8.84 -12.44 10.99
C ALA A 73 10.21 -12.99 10.55
N ALA A 74 10.83 -13.85 11.35
CA ALA A 74 12.11 -14.48 11.02
C ALA A 74 11.98 -15.40 9.79
N ALA A 75 10.89 -16.16 9.69
CA ALA A 75 10.63 -17.02 8.52
C ALA A 75 10.47 -16.18 7.24
N MET A 76 9.75 -15.04 7.29
CA MET A 76 9.61 -14.13 6.16
C MET A 76 10.96 -13.55 5.73
N LEU A 77 11.75 -13.03 6.65
CA LEU A 77 13.07 -12.45 6.34
C LEU A 77 14.04 -13.49 5.77
N ARG A 78 14.05 -14.73 6.30
CA ARG A 78 14.82 -15.84 5.71
C ARG A 78 14.36 -16.17 4.29
N ALA A 79 13.04 -16.13 4.03
CA ALA A 79 12.50 -16.38 2.69
C ALA A 79 12.91 -15.29 1.69
N LEU A 80 13.07 -14.03 2.13
CA LEU A 80 13.49 -12.89 1.31
C LEU A 80 15.01 -12.82 1.11
N SER A 81 15.80 -13.40 2.04
CA SER A 81 17.26 -13.40 2.03
C SER A 81 17.83 -13.93 0.72
N GLY A 82 18.73 -13.16 0.10
CA GLY A 82 19.40 -13.51 -1.16
C GLY A 82 18.49 -13.52 -2.40
N LYS A 83 17.25 -13.01 -2.31
CA LYS A 83 16.27 -13.07 -3.40
C LYS A 83 15.79 -11.71 -3.86
N THR A 84 15.20 -11.70 -5.05
CA THR A 84 14.40 -10.60 -5.57
C THR A 84 12.92 -10.89 -5.32
N HIS A 85 12.22 -9.94 -4.74
CA HIS A 85 10.79 -9.97 -4.49
C HIS A 85 10.13 -8.70 -5.03
N GLN A 86 8.82 -8.70 -5.12
CA GLN A 86 8.03 -7.59 -5.61
C GLN A 86 7.25 -6.93 -4.48
N VAL A 87 7.21 -5.60 -4.50
CA VAL A 87 6.34 -4.83 -3.62
C VAL A 87 5.30 -4.14 -4.48
N TYR A 88 4.03 -4.48 -4.25
CA TYR A 88 2.90 -3.87 -4.91
C TYR A 88 2.18 -2.94 -3.94
N THR A 89 1.97 -1.69 -4.37
CA THR A 89 1.12 -0.75 -3.65
C THR A 89 0.01 -0.26 -4.57
N ALA A 90 -1.22 -0.39 -4.09
CA ALA A 90 -2.38 0.21 -4.73
C ALA A 90 -2.83 1.45 -3.95
N VAL A 91 -3.22 2.50 -4.67
CA VAL A 91 -3.79 3.71 -4.10
C VAL A 91 -5.10 4.01 -4.79
N THR A 92 -6.17 4.08 -4.00
CA THR A 92 -7.53 4.39 -4.47
C THR A 92 -7.90 5.82 -4.08
N PHE A 93 -8.40 6.55 -5.06
CA PHE A 93 -8.96 7.88 -4.92
C PHE A 93 -10.47 7.76 -4.99
N ALA A 94 -11.18 8.26 -3.98
CA ALA A 94 -12.63 8.25 -3.92
C ALA A 94 -13.17 9.67 -3.77
N SER A 95 -14.15 10.04 -4.57
CA SER A 95 -14.83 11.32 -4.51
C SER A 95 -16.30 11.18 -4.84
N ILE A 96 -17.11 12.11 -4.34
CA ILE A 96 -18.52 12.17 -4.71
C ILE A 96 -18.63 12.86 -6.07
N THR A 97 -19.31 12.20 -7.00
CA THR A 97 -19.69 12.77 -8.29
C THR A 97 -21.21 13.04 -8.30
N ASN A 98 -21.59 14.25 -8.70
CA ASN A 98 -22.98 14.55 -8.99
C ASN A 98 -23.23 14.13 -10.43
N GLU A 99 -23.72 12.93 -10.67
CA GLU A 99 -24.26 12.61 -12.00
C GLU A 99 -25.57 13.38 -12.19
N GLN A 100 -25.54 14.38 -13.05
CA GLN A 100 -26.76 14.97 -13.60
C GLN A 100 -27.38 13.96 -14.58
N SER A 101 -28.00 12.92 -14.06
CA SER A 101 -28.90 12.09 -14.84
C SER A 101 -30.24 12.81 -14.89
N SER A 102 -30.67 13.17 -16.10
CA SER A 102 -31.97 13.74 -16.39
C SER A 102 -33.10 12.91 -15.77
N MET A 103 -33.93 13.57 -14.96
CA MET A 103 -35.19 13.14 -14.36
C MET A 103 -35.08 12.20 -13.12
N THR A 104 -35.33 12.83 -11.98
CA THR A 104 -35.97 12.31 -10.77
C THR A 104 -35.18 11.53 -9.73
N ASN A 105 -33.88 11.55 -9.64
CA ASN A 105 -33.20 11.25 -8.35
C ASN A 105 -31.78 11.80 -8.37
N ASN A 106 -31.47 12.74 -7.49
CA ASN A 106 -30.11 13.14 -7.13
C ASN A 106 -29.44 11.96 -6.37
N GLN A 107 -29.04 10.92 -7.07
CA GLN A 107 -28.22 9.87 -6.48
C GLN A 107 -26.76 10.33 -6.52
N GLN A 108 -26.22 10.65 -5.35
CA GLN A 108 -24.80 10.85 -5.18
C GLN A 108 -24.11 9.50 -5.43
N SER A 109 -23.26 9.43 -6.44
CA SER A 109 -22.43 8.25 -6.70
C SER A 109 -21.00 8.50 -6.25
N VAL A 110 -20.35 7.46 -5.72
CA VAL A 110 -18.94 7.51 -5.35
C VAL A 110 -18.12 7.01 -6.54
N SER A 111 -17.26 7.89 -7.07
CA SER A 111 -16.29 7.53 -8.10
C SER A 111 -15.03 6.99 -7.44
N LEU A 112 -14.53 5.85 -7.91
CA LEU A 112 -13.28 5.23 -7.45
C LEU A 112 -12.28 5.11 -8.60
N GLU A 113 -11.15 5.78 -8.51
CA GLU A 113 -10.02 5.61 -9.43
C GLU A 113 -8.84 4.98 -8.66
N THR A 114 -8.27 3.89 -9.16
CA THR A 114 -7.18 3.16 -8.46
C THR A 114 -5.96 3.07 -9.36
N ILE A 115 -4.80 3.36 -8.81
CA ILE A 115 -3.50 3.11 -9.43
C ILE A 115 -2.78 2.00 -8.67
N VAL A 116 -2.04 1.18 -9.40
CA VAL A 116 -1.13 0.16 -8.82
C VAL A 116 0.29 0.47 -9.26
N ASP A 117 1.22 0.33 -8.34
CA ASP A 117 2.65 0.42 -8.61
C ASP A 117 3.35 -0.85 -8.15
N CYS A 118 4.42 -1.22 -8.87
CA CYS A 118 5.25 -2.39 -8.55
C CYS A 118 6.71 -1.96 -8.51
N THR A 119 7.47 -2.52 -7.56
CA THR A 119 8.91 -2.34 -7.45
C THR A 119 9.55 -3.68 -7.12
N ASP A 120 10.54 -4.09 -7.92
CA ASP A 120 11.39 -5.22 -7.59
C ASP A 120 12.44 -4.77 -6.57
N VAL A 121 12.61 -5.54 -5.51
CA VAL A 121 13.58 -5.31 -4.45
C VAL A 121 14.45 -6.57 -4.31
N THR A 122 15.77 -6.43 -4.43
CA THR A 122 16.72 -7.53 -4.26
C THR A 122 17.43 -7.40 -2.92
N PHE A 123 17.40 -8.46 -2.13
CA PHE A 123 18.11 -8.56 -0.86
C PHE A 123 19.42 -9.31 -1.01
N ALA A 124 20.44 -8.85 -0.28
CA ALA A 124 21.62 -9.66 0.06
C ALA A 124 21.22 -10.87 0.91
N GLU A 125 22.13 -11.85 1.04
CA GLU A 125 22.00 -12.88 2.05
C GLU A 125 22.05 -12.26 3.43
N LEU A 126 21.11 -12.64 4.30
CA LEU A 126 21.00 -12.24 5.69
C LEU A 126 21.42 -13.39 6.58
N THR A 127 22.19 -13.10 7.62
CA THR A 127 22.49 -14.04 8.69
C THR A 127 21.36 -14.10 9.72
N ASP A 128 21.28 -15.20 10.46
CA ASP A 128 20.30 -15.31 11.55
C ASP A 128 20.50 -14.23 12.63
N ASP A 129 21.74 -13.88 12.96
CA ASP A 129 22.04 -12.80 13.92
C ASP A 129 21.52 -11.43 13.46
N GLU A 130 21.59 -11.12 12.16
CA GLU A 130 21.04 -9.89 11.58
C GLU A 130 19.51 -9.87 11.60
N ILE A 131 18.88 -11.01 11.33
CA ILE A 131 17.43 -11.18 11.39
C ILE A 131 16.95 -10.99 12.83
N ASP A 132 17.56 -11.67 13.78
CA ASP A 132 17.21 -11.61 15.21
C ASP A 132 17.41 -10.20 15.78
N TYR A 133 18.52 -9.53 15.42
CA TYR A 133 18.78 -8.14 15.80
C TYR A 133 17.68 -7.20 15.27
N TYR A 134 17.33 -7.35 13.99
CA TYR A 134 16.33 -6.47 13.39
C TYR A 134 14.95 -6.65 14.03
N ILE A 135 14.50 -7.91 14.20
CA ILE A 135 13.19 -8.20 14.79
C ILE A 135 13.12 -7.68 16.22
N SER A 136 14.14 -7.97 17.05
CA SER A 136 14.16 -7.57 18.46
C SER A 136 14.13 -6.06 18.65
N LYS A 137 14.82 -5.32 17.78
CA LYS A 137 14.98 -3.87 17.91
C LYS A 137 13.85 -3.08 17.23
N TYR A 138 13.42 -3.51 16.05
CA TYR A 138 12.49 -2.73 15.19
C TYR A 138 11.05 -3.24 15.24
N ARG A 139 10.82 -4.49 15.69
CA ARG A 139 9.50 -5.10 15.88
C ARG A 139 8.59 -4.90 14.66
N PRO A 140 8.95 -5.46 13.48
CA PRO A 140 8.31 -5.14 12.21
C PRO A 140 6.94 -5.82 11.98
N PHE A 141 6.13 -5.97 13.04
CA PHE A 141 4.85 -6.69 13.01
C PHE A 141 3.72 -5.94 12.28
N ASP A 142 3.93 -4.68 12.00
CA ASP A 142 3.02 -3.82 11.25
C ASP A 142 3.32 -3.75 9.74
N LYS A 143 4.37 -4.47 9.29
CA LYS A 143 4.90 -4.36 7.94
C LYS A 143 4.72 -5.64 7.13
N ALA A 144 4.24 -5.51 5.88
CA ALA A 144 4.22 -6.63 4.94
C ALA A 144 5.64 -7.15 4.67
N GLY A 145 5.81 -8.48 4.67
CA GLY A 145 7.12 -9.12 4.51
C GLY A 145 8.06 -8.91 5.68
N ALA A 146 7.55 -8.43 6.82
CA ALA A 146 8.33 -8.21 8.05
C ALA A 146 9.50 -7.23 7.90
N TYR A 147 9.47 -6.24 6.98
CA TYR A 147 10.53 -5.26 6.87
C TYR A 147 10.07 -3.87 6.45
N GLY A 148 10.83 -2.85 6.87
CA GLY A 148 10.73 -1.49 6.37
C GLY A 148 12.00 -1.07 5.65
N VAL A 149 11.91 -0.77 4.35
CA VAL A 149 13.08 -0.39 3.54
C VAL A 149 13.79 0.87 4.05
N GLN A 150 13.09 1.73 4.78
CA GLN A 150 13.62 2.94 5.42
C GLN A 150 14.33 2.67 6.76
N GLU A 151 14.28 1.44 7.26
CA GLU A 151 14.89 1.01 8.51
C GLU A 151 16.26 0.37 8.27
N TRP A 152 16.94 -0.03 9.35
CA TRP A 152 18.28 -0.63 9.31
C TRP A 152 18.40 -1.79 8.31
N ILE A 153 17.38 -2.66 8.25
CA ILE A 153 17.36 -3.80 7.31
C ILE A 153 17.47 -3.34 5.85
N GLY A 154 16.85 -2.22 5.49
CA GLY A 154 16.95 -1.66 4.15
C GLY A 154 18.36 -1.19 3.79
N TYR A 155 19.14 -0.72 4.78
CA TYR A 155 20.52 -0.29 4.54
C TYR A 155 21.46 -1.47 4.32
N ILE A 156 21.25 -2.58 5.00
CA ILE A 156 22.19 -3.73 4.95
C ILE A 156 21.77 -4.76 3.89
N ALA A 157 20.48 -4.92 3.65
CA ALA A 157 19.95 -5.99 2.80
C ALA A 157 19.62 -5.53 1.37
N CYS A 158 19.08 -4.32 1.16
CA CYS A 158 18.64 -3.90 -0.16
C CYS A 158 19.84 -3.59 -1.08
N THR A 159 20.14 -4.52 -2.00
CA THR A 159 21.24 -4.37 -2.97
C THR A 159 20.81 -3.75 -4.29
N GLU A 160 19.55 -3.93 -4.68
CA GLU A 160 18.99 -3.36 -5.89
C GLU A 160 17.50 -3.04 -5.70
N MET A 161 17.06 -1.99 -6.34
CA MET A 161 15.65 -1.61 -6.41
C MET A 161 15.31 -1.14 -7.82
N LYS A 162 14.41 -1.86 -8.50
CA LYS A 162 13.91 -1.47 -9.83
C LYS A 162 12.48 -0.96 -9.70
N GLY A 163 12.33 0.34 -9.55
CA GLY A 163 11.03 1.00 -9.35
C GLY A 163 11.12 2.20 -8.41
N SER A 164 10.10 2.40 -7.61
CA SER A 164 9.98 3.55 -6.72
C SER A 164 10.25 3.16 -5.28
N TYR A 165 11.23 3.78 -4.64
CA TYR A 165 11.45 3.70 -3.20
C TYR A 165 10.17 4.02 -2.40
N PHE A 166 9.45 5.06 -2.81
CA PHE A 166 8.21 5.46 -2.15
C PHE A 166 7.07 4.45 -2.32
N ASN A 167 7.09 3.66 -3.42
CA ASN A 167 6.19 2.52 -3.57
C ASN A 167 6.48 1.46 -2.50
N VAL A 168 7.75 1.13 -2.28
CA VAL A 168 8.15 0.15 -1.26
C VAL A 168 7.79 0.64 0.15
N MET A 169 7.83 1.94 0.39
CA MET A 169 7.34 2.56 1.63
C MET A 169 5.80 2.57 1.77
N GLY A 170 5.06 2.05 0.79
CA GLY A 170 3.61 1.95 0.83
C GLY A 170 2.83 3.13 0.26
N PHE A 171 3.52 4.10 -0.42
CA PHE A 171 2.82 5.23 -1.03
C PHE A 171 3.58 5.78 -2.23
N PRO A 172 3.24 5.41 -3.49
CA PRO A 172 3.96 5.82 -4.70
C PRO A 172 3.71 7.30 -5.02
N VAL A 173 4.35 8.18 -4.28
CA VAL A 173 4.12 9.64 -4.20
C VAL A 173 4.06 10.32 -5.57
N GLN A 174 4.94 9.94 -6.51
CA GLN A 174 5.01 10.55 -7.83
C GLN A 174 3.74 10.24 -8.66
N LYS A 175 3.26 8.98 -8.63
CA LYS A 175 2.02 8.59 -9.30
C LYS A 175 0.80 9.24 -8.62
N VAL A 176 0.78 9.27 -7.29
CA VAL A 176 -0.25 9.97 -6.50
C VAL A 176 -0.30 11.45 -6.86
N TYR A 177 0.84 12.13 -6.94
CA TYR A 177 0.91 13.54 -7.32
C TYR A 177 0.33 13.79 -8.74
N LYS A 178 0.62 12.92 -9.70
CA LYS A 178 0.02 13.00 -11.04
C LYS A 178 -1.50 12.88 -11.01
N MET A 179 -2.01 11.97 -10.19
CA MET A 179 -3.46 11.81 -10.01
C MET A 179 -4.09 13.05 -9.38
N LEU A 180 -3.49 13.58 -8.33
CA LEU A 180 -4.00 14.79 -7.66
C LEU A 180 -4.09 16.01 -8.57
N LYS A 181 -3.21 16.10 -9.58
CA LYS A 181 -3.32 17.17 -10.60
C LYS A 181 -4.60 17.09 -11.44
N LYS A 182 -5.16 15.91 -11.66
CA LYS A 182 -6.44 15.74 -12.37
C LYS A 182 -7.57 16.34 -11.55
N TYR A 183 -7.60 16.05 -10.26
CA TYR A 183 -8.64 16.55 -9.35
C TYR A 183 -8.57 18.07 -9.15
N LYS A 184 -7.36 18.68 -9.15
CA LYS A 184 -7.22 20.15 -9.08
C LYS A 184 -7.72 20.90 -10.32
N LYS A 185 -7.80 20.25 -11.48
CA LYS A 185 -8.28 20.87 -12.70
C LYS A 185 -9.81 20.79 -12.84
N SER A 186 -10.45 19.94 -12.06
CA SER A 186 -11.90 19.71 -12.09
C SER A 186 -12.66 20.43 -10.97
N ALA A 187 -11.94 21.15 -10.11
CA ALA A 187 -12.47 22.01 -9.04
C ALA A 187 -12.32 23.49 -9.44
#